data_7dad45fea919eb7cd2bc24dc3a8d9012
#
_entry.id   7dad45fea919eb7cd2bc24dc3a8d9012
#
_cell.length_a   1.000
_cell.length_b   1.000
_cell.length_c   1.000
_cell.angle_alpha   90.00
_cell.angle_beta   90.00
_cell.angle_gamma   90.00
#
_symmetry.space_group_name_H-M   'P 1'
#
loop_
_entity.id
_entity.type
_entity.pdbx_description
1 polymer ?
#
loop_
_entity_poly.entity_id
_entity_poly.type
_entity_poly.pdbx_seq_one_letter_code
_entity_poly.pdbx_strand_id
1 'polypeptide(L)'
;MRELENRIKNYTDEECRMFTELVMEMGEEWYRYMHGDRTEPDAPETLMKRHLKFFDGNWMGLIDFDLSMGAWSTKYFYNKATDSTSKTLIREAECAEQAKGWMVAIRNNAPIIIEDIETIKESAPKEYAMYKRLKVESVLAVPYRNNGAGLLVVRNPKRFKTNYVALNIMSYIVTSELNAIRRRKHISRKTVDYEPKNYNEVQIRLFGDMKIIGKDLTLSKGEIAEPIRFLIAYLAMNPGKAICPEQLNELYGEKICSWKNLVYKFRTKWKTVRFLDGEENQLIITTDRGYMLNPDMKIFVDAIHVSEMMKAIEDSGDIAAQIEMLRKFMVMFYGEFMESETMDNQFIMEYKSLYTTTFVAKMDKLLELLYSQKQFSALIGYSMDILKIYSGSVNVYAWRIAAFRQLGQMDLIKTTYETASSIFDEDEMKMLDEKIDNILTITAD
;
A
#
# COMPACT_ATOMS: atom_id res chain seq x y z
N MET A 1 1.08 -30.49 22.70
CA MET A 1 2.32 -30.60 23.49
C MET A 1 3.24 -31.72 22.99
N ARG A 2 2.83 -32.99 22.96
CA ARG A 2 3.70 -34.09 22.47
C ARG A 2 4.27 -33.92 21.06
N GLU A 3 3.53 -33.30 20.17
CA GLU A 3 3.98 -33.01 18.80
C GLU A 3 5.04 -31.90 18.74
N LEU A 4 4.92 -30.91 19.63
CA LEU A 4 5.93 -29.85 19.82
C LEU A 4 7.21 -30.38 20.44
N GLU A 5 7.08 -31.26 21.47
CA GLU A 5 8.22 -31.91 22.12
C GLU A 5 9.00 -32.80 21.17
N ASN A 6 8.34 -33.51 20.26
CA ASN A 6 9.01 -34.34 19.24
C ASN A 6 9.71 -33.50 18.16
N ARG A 7 9.22 -32.27 17.90
CA ARG A 7 9.84 -31.32 16.93
C ARG A 7 11.08 -30.66 17.51
N ILE A 8 11.09 -30.36 18.81
CA ILE A 8 12.24 -29.75 19.51
C ILE A 8 13.39 -30.73 19.72
N LYS A 9 13.11 -32.01 19.85
CA LYS A 9 14.14 -33.08 20.04
C LYS A 9 15.13 -33.24 18.87
N ASN A 10 14.85 -32.62 17.72
CA ASN A 10 15.69 -32.70 16.52
C ASN A 10 16.69 -31.55 16.37
N TYR A 11 16.72 -30.61 17.31
CA TYR A 11 17.66 -29.50 17.26
C TYR A 11 18.84 -29.72 18.21
N THR A 12 20.02 -29.29 17.78
CA THR A 12 21.23 -29.32 18.60
C THR A 12 21.19 -28.26 19.69
N ASP A 13 21.96 -28.48 20.78
CA ASP A 13 22.09 -27.49 21.84
C ASP A 13 22.63 -26.14 21.32
N GLU A 14 23.48 -26.17 20.31
CA GLU A 14 24.01 -24.99 19.64
C GLU A 14 22.88 -24.23 18.89
N GLU A 15 22.01 -24.92 18.16
CA GLU A 15 20.83 -24.31 17.52
C GLU A 15 19.91 -23.67 18.54
N CYS A 16 19.63 -24.37 19.62
CA CYS A 16 18.77 -23.83 20.69
C CYS A 16 19.38 -22.59 21.34
N ARG A 17 20.69 -22.59 21.60
CA ARG A 17 21.38 -21.44 22.18
C ARG A 17 21.37 -20.25 21.23
N MET A 18 21.81 -20.42 20.00
CA MET A 18 21.85 -19.35 18.99
C MET A 18 20.45 -18.79 18.72
N PHE A 19 19.44 -19.67 18.70
CA PHE A 19 18.05 -19.23 18.52
C PHE A 19 17.56 -18.42 19.73
N THR A 20 17.88 -18.84 20.95
CA THR A 20 17.52 -18.12 22.19
C THR A 20 18.18 -16.74 22.21
N GLU A 21 19.48 -16.66 21.89
CA GLU A 21 20.20 -15.39 21.79
C GLU A 21 19.55 -14.45 20.76
N LEU A 22 19.20 -14.97 19.58
CA LEU A 22 18.51 -14.20 18.55
C LEU A 22 17.14 -13.70 19.00
N VAL A 23 16.33 -14.55 19.65
CA VAL A 23 14.99 -14.17 20.13
C VAL A 23 15.08 -13.14 21.24
N MET A 24 16.06 -13.22 22.13
CA MET A 24 16.29 -12.24 23.17
C MET A 24 16.69 -10.89 22.56
N GLU A 25 17.65 -10.87 21.64
CA GLU A 25 18.10 -9.67 20.94
C GLU A 25 16.94 -8.97 20.20
N MET A 26 16.11 -9.74 19.53
CA MET A 26 14.92 -9.26 18.81
C MET A 26 13.83 -8.77 19.78
N GLY A 27 13.64 -9.46 20.91
CA GLY A 27 12.70 -9.09 21.95
C GLY A 27 13.07 -7.77 22.64
N GLU A 28 14.36 -7.54 22.92
CA GLU A 28 14.86 -6.29 23.47
C GLU A 28 14.65 -5.12 22.50
N GLU A 29 14.90 -5.30 21.23
CA GLU A 29 14.68 -4.25 20.23
C GLU A 29 13.20 -3.94 20.06
N TRP A 30 12.33 -4.96 20.04
CA TRP A 30 10.90 -4.78 20.04
C TRP A 30 10.41 -4.04 21.29
N TYR A 31 10.93 -4.40 22.45
CA TYR A 31 10.63 -3.71 23.71
C TYR A 31 11.00 -2.23 23.64
N ARG A 32 12.21 -1.89 23.21
CA ARG A 32 12.67 -0.50 23.03
C ARG A 32 11.78 0.29 22.08
N TYR A 33 11.34 -0.37 20.99
CA TYR A 33 10.41 0.24 20.03
C TYR A 33 9.06 0.56 20.67
N MET A 34 8.48 -0.38 21.40
CA MET A 34 7.16 -0.23 22.04
C MET A 34 7.16 0.83 23.17
N HIS A 35 8.28 1.03 23.84
CA HIS A 35 8.42 1.98 24.96
C HIS A 35 9.00 3.35 24.57
N GLY A 36 9.15 3.60 23.27
CA GLY A 36 9.57 4.91 22.76
C GLY A 36 11.07 5.20 22.83
N ASP A 37 11.88 4.24 23.29
CA ASP A 37 13.36 4.36 23.31
C ASP A 37 13.95 4.28 21.89
N ARG A 38 13.12 3.92 20.92
CA ARG A 38 13.44 3.84 19.51
C ARG A 38 12.34 4.47 18.68
N THR A 39 12.68 5.49 17.91
CA THR A 39 11.72 6.33 17.19
C THR A 39 11.22 5.71 15.89
N GLU A 40 11.97 4.77 15.29
CA GLU A 40 11.59 4.14 14.02
C GLU A 40 11.77 2.61 14.05
N PRO A 41 10.85 1.84 13.39
CA PRO A 41 11.04 0.41 13.20
C PRO A 41 12.21 0.15 12.25
N ASP A 42 12.85 -1.02 12.37
CA ASP A 42 13.89 -1.42 11.43
C ASP A 42 13.34 -1.48 10.00
N ALA A 43 14.13 -1.02 9.06
CA ALA A 43 13.82 -1.27 7.66
C ALA A 43 13.75 -2.79 7.41
N PRO A 44 12.75 -3.27 6.65
CA PRO A 44 12.60 -4.71 6.40
C PRO A 44 13.86 -5.38 5.89
N GLU A 45 14.67 -4.67 5.11
CA GLU A 45 15.94 -5.14 4.56
C GLU A 45 17.00 -5.34 5.66
N THR A 46 16.99 -4.50 6.68
CA THR A 46 17.88 -4.64 7.84
C THR A 46 17.54 -5.89 8.64
N LEU A 47 16.24 -6.16 8.85
CA LEU A 47 15.76 -7.39 9.48
C LEU A 47 16.17 -8.62 8.66
N MET A 48 15.99 -8.58 7.33
CA MET A 48 16.41 -9.69 6.44
C MET A 48 17.93 -9.94 6.56
N LYS A 49 18.74 -8.89 6.58
CA LYS A 49 20.20 -8.99 6.73
C LYS A 49 20.59 -9.63 8.07
N ARG A 50 19.90 -9.26 9.16
CA ARG A 50 20.15 -9.80 10.50
C ARG A 50 19.75 -11.29 10.59
N HIS A 51 18.53 -11.62 10.16
CA HIS A 51 18.01 -12.96 10.22
C HIS A 51 18.78 -13.93 9.31
N LEU A 52 19.26 -13.46 8.16
CA LEU A 52 20.07 -14.27 7.24
C LEU A 52 21.37 -14.75 7.87
N LYS A 53 21.97 -13.99 8.80
CA LYS A 53 23.18 -14.39 9.52
C LYS A 53 22.98 -15.67 10.33
N PHE A 54 21.80 -15.86 10.92
CA PHE A 54 21.47 -17.06 11.68
C PHE A 54 21.58 -18.32 10.82
N PHE A 55 21.05 -18.27 9.61
CA PHE A 55 21.06 -19.41 8.67
C PHE A 55 22.34 -19.50 7.85
N ASP A 56 23.21 -18.50 7.87
CA ASP A 56 24.36 -18.33 6.96
C ASP A 56 23.99 -18.58 5.50
N GLY A 57 22.82 -18.12 5.12
CA GLY A 57 22.31 -18.21 3.76
C GLY A 57 22.89 -17.12 2.84
N ASN A 58 22.55 -17.19 1.56
CA ASN A 58 23.00 -16.20 0.59
C ASN A 58 21.93 -15.16 0.26
N TRP A 59 20.65 -15.43 0.52
CA TRP A 59 19.52 -14.57 0.25
C TRP A 59 18.36 -14.82 1.23
N MET A 60 17.70 -13.76 1.67
CA MET A 60 16.48 -13.84 2.46
C MET A 60 15.50 -12.77 2.00
N GLY A 61 14.21 -13.13 1.90
CA GLY A 61 13.21 -12.17 1.48
C GLY A 61 11.77 -12.61 1.71
N LEU A 62 10.90 -11.61 1.65
CA LEU A 62 9.44 -11.77 1.66
C LEU A 62 8.94 -11.81 0.22
N ILE A 63 8.21 -12.85 -0.08
CA ILE A 63 7.56 -13.07 -1.37
C ILE A 63 6.05 -12.96 -1.15
N ASP A 64 5.41 -12.02 -1.84
CA ASP A 64 3.96 -11.89 -1.85
C ASP A 64 3.39 -12.63 -3.07
N PHE A 65 2.28 -13.33 -2.86
CA PHE A 65 1.48 -13.96 -3.89
C PHE A 65 0.22 -13.14 -4.14
N ASP A 66 0.00 -12.78 -5.38
CA ASP A 66 -1.28 -12.30 -5.86
C ASP A 66 -2.07 -13.48 -6.41
N LEU A 67 -3.00 -14.00 -5.61
CA LEU A 67 -3.80 -15.16 -5.97
C LEU A 67 -4.76 -14.88 -7.12
N SER A 68 -5.19 -13.62 -7.27
CA SER A 68 -6.08 -13.18 -8.35
C SER A 68 -5.36 -13.11 -9.69
N MET A 69 -4.07 -12.82 -9.65
CA MET A 69 -3.22 -12.67 -10.83
C MET A 69 -2.40 -13.92 -11.16
N GLY A 70 -2.42 -14.94 -10.29
CA GLY A 70 -1.56 -16.10 -10.46
C GLY A 70 -0.07 -15.77 -10.54
N ALA A 71 0.36 -14.70 -9.87
CA ALA A 71 1.73 -14.21 -9.91
C ALA A 71 2.32 -14.08 -8.50
N TRP A 72 3.64 -14.15 -8.42
CA TRP A 72 4.35 -13.83 -7.18
C TRP A 72 5.43 -12.78 -7.44
N SER A 73 5.74 -12.00 -6.43
CA SER A 73 6.79 -10.98 -6.50
C SER A 73 7.55 -10.88 -5.19
N THR A 74 8.83 -10.58 -5.26
CA THR A 74 9.65 -10.30 -4.08
C THR A 74 9.34 -8.88 -3.57
N LYS A 75 8.87 -8.78 -2.33
CA LYS A 75 8.50 -7.49 -1.74
C LYS A 75 9.67 -6.80 -1.05
N TYR A 76 10.36 -7.52 -0.18
CA TYR A 76 11.56 -7.09 0.53
C TYR A 76 12.58 -8.21 0.50
N PHE A 77 13.84 -7.89 0.31
CA PHE A 77 14.91 -8.89 0.33
C PHE A 77 16.25 -8.28 0.70
N TYR A 78 17.15 -9.15 1.12
CA TYR A 78 18.57 -8.92 1.22
C TYR A 78 19.33 -10.04 0.53
N ASN A 79 20.26 -9.68 -0.37
CA ASN A 79 21.16 -10.61 -1.07
C ASN A 79 22.59 -10.39 -0.57
N LYS A 80 23.14 -11.38 0.12
CA LYS A 80 24.49 -11.32 0.72
C LYS A 80 25.60 -11.24 -0.34
N ALA A 81 25.44 -11.91 -1.49
CA ALA A 81 26.47 -11.97 -2.52
C ALA A 81 26.70 -10.63 -3.21
N THR A 82 25.66 -9.83 -3.38
CA THR A 82 25.70 -8.54 -4.07
C THR A 82 25.52 -7.35 -3.12
N ASP A 83 25.34 -7.60 -1.83
CA ASP A 83 24.95 -6.62 -0.79
C ASP A 83 23.78 -5.75 -1.25
N SER A 84 22.83 -6.35 -2.00
CA SER A 84 21.70 -5.64 -2.60
C SER A 84 20.40 -5.90 -1.84
N THR A 85 19.50 -4.93 -1.92
CA THR A 85 18.20 -4.95 -1.26
C THR A 85 17.09 -4.59 -2.25
N SER A 86 15.84 -4.70 -1.83
CA SER A 86 14.66 -4.27 -2.60
C SER A 86 14.68 -2.77 -2.98
N LYS A 87 15.56 -1.97 -2.37
CA LYS A 87 15.75 -0.56 -2.73
C LYS A 87 16.70 -0.38 -3.91
N THR A 88 17.58 -1.34 -4.14
CA THR A 88 18.66 -1.25 -5.15
C THR A 88 18.40 -2.07 -6.40
N LEU A 89 17.47 -3.02 -6.33
CA LEU A 89 17.12 -3.89 -7.46
C LEU A 89 15.63 -3.85 -7.76
N ILE A 90 15.31 -3.96 -9.05
CA ILE A 90 13.97 -3.98 -9.59
C ILE A 90 13.25 -5.26 -9.13
N ARG A 91 11.98 -5.16 -8.74
CA ARG A 91 11.14 -6.31 -8.37
C ARG A 91 10.83 -7.13 -9.62
N GLU A 92 11.13 -8.41 -9.56
CA GLU A 92 10.69 -9.37 -10.58
C GLU A 92 9.36 -9.99 -10.14
N ALA A 93 8.37 -9.98 -11.03
CA ALA A 93 7.14 -10.75 -10.88
C ALA A 93 7.27 -12.02 -11.74
N GLU A 94 6.84 -13.15 -11.22
CA GLU A 94 6.91 -14.42 -11.90
C GLU A 94 5.58 -15.20 -11.79
N CYS A 95 5.35 -16.11 -12.73
CA CYS A 95 4.14 -16.92 -12.79
C CYS A 95 4.04 -17.89 -11.62
N ALA A 96 2.87 -17.96 -10.98
CA ALA A 96 2.62 -18.90 -9.88
C ALA A 96 2.67 -20.38 -10.28
N GLU A 97 2.48 -20.69 -11.56
CA GLU A 97 2.61 -22.07 -12.06
C GLU A 97 4.01 -22.68 -11.85
N GLN A 98 5.05 -21.82 -11.84
CA GLN A 98 6.42 -22.25 -11.57
C GLN A 98 6.65 -22.57 -10.09
N ALA A 99 5.72 -22.18 -9.22
CA ALA A 99 5.82 -22.31 -7.77
C ALA A 99 4.58 -23.01 -7.16
N LYS A 100 4.11 -24.10 -7.79
CA LYS A 100 2.94 -24.85 -7.30
C LYS A 100 3.14 -25.37 -5.87
N GLY A 101 4.33 -25.83 -5.52
CA GLY A 101 4.68 -26.25 -4.16
C GLY A 101 4.51 -25.13 -3.14
N TRP A 102 4.85 -23.91 -3.51
CA TRP A 102 4.69 -22.72 -2.66
C TRP A 102 3.20 -22.41 -2.40
N MET A 103 2.38 -22.53 -3.43
CA MET A 103 0.93 -22.33 -3.30
C MET A 103 0.28 -23.35 -2.37
N VAL A 104 0.71 -24.62 -2.47
CA VAL A 104 0.24 -25.69 -1.58
C VAL A 104 0.69 -25.41 -0.14
N ALA A 105 1.94 -24.99 0.06
CA ALA A 105 2.48 -24.64 1.37
C ALA A 105 1.71 -23.48 2.01
N ILE A 106 1.43 -22.41 1.25
CA ILE A 106 0.64 -21.27 1.72
C ILE A 106 -0.78 -21.69 2.10
N ARG A 107 -1.44 -22.49 1.27
CA ARG A 107 -2.81 -22.98 1.51
C ARG A 107 -2.89 -23.81 2.79
N ASN A 108 -1.93 -24.70 2.96
CA ASN A 108 -1.88 -25.66 4.08
C ASN A 108 -1.19 -25.08 5.32
N ASN A 109 -0.68 -23.85 5.25
CA ASN A 109 0.15 -23.22 6.29
C ASN A 109 1.33 -24.12 6.71
N ALA A 110 1.98 -24.75 5.74
CA ALA A 110 3.07 -25.71 5.93
C ALA A 110 4.43 -25.10 5.52
N PRO A 111 5.53 -25.44 6.20
CA PRO A 111 6.86 -24.99 5.77
C PRO A 111 7.27 -25.70 4.47
N ILE A 112 8.15 -25.06 3.72
CA ILE A 112 8.88 -25.64 2.59
C ILE A 112 10.30 -25.90 3.06
N ILE A 113 10.72 -27.16 2.99
CA ILE A 113 12.06 -27.61 3.36
C ILE A 113 12.61 -28.40 2.17
N ILE A 114 13.56 -27.82 1.46
CA ILE A 114 14.25 -28.44 0.34
C ILE A 114 15.74 -28.31 0.63
N GLU A 115 16.33 -29.39 1.15
CA GLU A 115 17.76 -29.41 1.50
C GLU A 115 18.65 -29.49 0.25
N ASP A 116 18.13 -30.11 -0.82
CA ASP A 116 18.76 -30.20 -2.13
C ASP A 116 17.66 -30.16 -3.20
N ILE A 117 17.73 -29.18 -4.11
CA ILE A 117 16.74 -29.03 -5.19
C ILE A 117 16.76 -30.21 -6.19
N GLU A 118 17.84 -31.00 -6.28
CA GLU A 118 17.86 -32.14 -7.16
C GLU A 118 16.80 -33.18 -6.78
N THR A 119 16.38 -33.22 -5.51
CA THR A 119 15.34 -34.13 -5.02
C THR A 119 13.94 -33.86 -5.61
N ILE A 120 13.70 -32.65 -6.11
CA ILE A 120 12.40 -32.28 -6.68
C ILE A 120 12.39 -32.23 -8.22
N LYS A 121 13.50 -32.61 -8.86
CA LYS A 121 13.68 -32.54 -10.32
C LYS A 121 12.60 -33.28 -11.10
N GLU A 122 12.22 -34.48 -10.65
CA GLU A 122 11.20 -35.28 -11.32
C GLU A 122 9.78 -34.92 -10.89
N SER A 123 9.59 -34.61 -9.60
CA SER A 123 8.25 -34.35 -9.02
C SER A 123 7.74 -32.93 -9.32
N ALA A 124 8.63 -31.94 -9.49
CA ALA A 124 8.30 -30.55 -9.73
C ALA A 124 9.25 -29.87 -10.74
N PRO A 125 9.30 -30.31 -12.01
CA PRO A 125 10.31 -29.88 -12.98
C PRO A 125 10.28 -28.37 -13.28
N LYS A 126 9.11 -27.73 -13.26
CA LYS A 126 8.99 -26.28 -13.45
C LYS A 126 9.59 -25.50 -12.27
N GLU A 127 9.34 -25.94 -11.05
CA GLU A 127 9.90 -25.36 -9.83
C GLU A 127 11.41 -25.58 -9.74
N TYR A 128 11.87 -26.76 -10.09
CA TYR A 128 13.30 -27.07 -10.22
C TYR A 128 14.01 -26.12 -11.22
N ALA A 129 13.43 -25.93 -12.41
CA ALA A 129 13.99 -25.05 -13.43
C ALA A 129 14.06 -23.60 -12.92
N MET A 130 13.05 -23.13 -12.19
CA MET A 130 13.05 -21.82 -11.53
C MET A 130 14.19 -21.70 -10.52
N TYR A 131 14.37 -22.69 -9.65
CA TYR A 131 15.47 -22.68 -8.67
C TYR A 131 16.85 -22.68 -9.35
N LYS A 132 17.04 -23.46 -10.39
CA LYS A 132 18.30 -23.46 -11.16
C LYS A 132 18.61 -22.09 -11.77
N ARG A 133 17.59 -21.45 -12.37
CA ARG A 133 17.73 -20.09 -12.92
C ARG A 133 18.13 -19.07 -11.85
N LEU A 134 17.55 -19.20 -10.67
CA LEU A 134 17.82 -18.32 -9.51
C LEU A 134 19.09 -18.70 -8.74
N LYS A 135 19.86 -19.71 -9.18
CA LYS A 135 21.06 -20.24 -8.52
C LYS A 135 20.79 -20.68 -7.08
N VAL A 136 19.65 -21.32 -6.87
CA VAL A 136 19.23 -21.88 -5.60
C VAL A 136 19.58 -23.34 -5.57
N GLU A 137 20.19 -23.81 -4.47
CA GLU A 137 20.56 -25.21 -4.22
C GLU A 137 19.70 -25.81 -3.10
N SER A 138 19.29 -24.99 -2.16
CA SER A 138 18.42 -25.36 -1.04
C SER A 138 17.50 -24.23 -0.63
N VAL A 139 16.33 -24.57 -0.07
CA VAL A 139 15.30 -23.60 0.34
C VAL A 139 14.72 -23.96 1.69
N LEU A 140 14.62 -22.97 2.55
CA LEU A 140 13.78 -23.01 3.73
C LEU A 140 12.79 -21.86 3.65
N ALA A 141 11.48 -22.16 3.71
CA ALA A 141 10.47 -21.13 3.67
C ALA A 141 9.30 -21.41 4.59
N VAL A 142 8.66 -20.37 5.07
CA VAL A 142 7.46 -20.45 5.90
C VAL A 142 6.39 -19.49 5.38
N PRO A 143 5.11 -19.88 5.40
CA PRO A 143 4.02 -19.00 5.06
C PRO A 143 3.88 -17.86 6.06
N TYR A 144 3.49 -16.69 5.56
CA TYR A 144 3.03 -15.59 6.40
C TYR A 144 1.69 -15.05 5.89
N ARG A 145 0.89 -14.50 6.80
CA ARG A 145 -0.38 -13.87 6.46
C ARG A 145 -0.38 -12.43 6.95
N ASN A 146 -0.48 -11.50 6.00
CA ASN A 146 -0.55 -10.09 6.31
C ASN A 146 -1.29 -9.35 5.18
N ASN A 147 -2.63 -9.29 5.24
CA ASN A 147 -3.50 -8.75 4.20
C ASN A 147 -3.24 -9.35 2.80
N GLY A 148 -2.80 -10.60 2.76
CA GLY A 148 -2.41 -11.35 1.56
C GLY A 148 -1.82 -12.68 1.95
N ALA A 149 -1.32 -13.41 0.98
CA ALA A 149 -0.61 -14.67 1.16
C ALA A 149 0.84 -14.51 0.68
N GLY A 150 1.78 -15.09 1.41
CA GLY A 150 3.18 -15.01 1.02
C GLY A 150 4.08 -15.97 1.79
N LEU A 151 5.36 -15.90 1.49
CA LEU A 151 6.41 -16.70 2.09
C LEU A 151 7.57 -15.83 2.58
N LEU A 152 8.07 -16.10 3.77
CA LEU A 152 9.42 -15.71 4.17
C LEU A 152 10.37 -16.84 3.76
N VAL A 153 11.35 -16.52 2.92
CA VAL A 153 12.20 -17.50 2.25
C VAL A 153 13.67 -17.23 2.58
N VAL A 154 14.41 -18.29 2.89
CA VAL A 154 15.88 -18.29 2.94
C VAL A 154 16.39 -19.21 1.83
N ARG A 155 17.32 -18.71 1.01
CA ARG A 155 17.98 -19.50 -0.04
C ARG A 155 19.38 -19.88 0.39
N ASN A 156 19.73 -21.13 0.08
CA ASN A 156 21.04 -21.71 0.33
C ASN A 156 21.50 -21.56 1.81
N PRO A 157 20.67 -21.91 2.81
CA PRO A 157 21.10 -21.92 4.19
C PRO A 157 22.22 -22.96 4.36
N LYS A 158 23.34 -22.55 4.97
CA LYS A 158 24.46 -23.47 5.30
C LYS A 158 24.28 -24.11 6.66
N ARG A 159 23.58 -23.40 7.58
CA ARG A 159 23.25 -23.87 8.92
C ARG A 159 21.75 -23.93 9.09
N PHE A 160 21.28 -24.81 9.96
CA PHE A 160 19.87 -24.90 10.40
C PHE A 160 18.88 -25.05 9.23
N LYS A 161 19.26 -25.80 8.20
CA LYS A 161 18.53 -25.97 6.94
C LYS A 161 17.08 -26.42 7.10
N THR A 162 16.75 -27.08 8.21
CA THR A 162 15.42 -27.62 8.51
C THR A 162 14.71 -26.90 9.65
N ASN A 163 15.34 -25.88 10.25
CA ASN A 163 14.80 -25.17 11.41
C ASN A 163 13.73 -24.12 10.98
N TYR A 164 12.61 -24.63 10.47
CA TYR A 164 11.47 -23.78 10.09
C TYR A 164 10.79 -23.13 11.30
N VAL A 165 10.97 -23.63 12.53
CA VAL A 165 10.41 -23.02 13.74
C VAL A 165 11.07 -21.66 13.99
N ALA A 166 12.41 -21.60 13.89
CA ALA A 166 13.13 -20.33 13.96
C ALA A 166 12.67 -19.36 12.88
N LEU A 167 12.58 -19.81 11.64
CA LEU A 167 12.12 -18.99 10.52
C LEU A 167 10.68 -18.50 10.71
N ASN A 168 9.81 -19.31 11.32
CA ASN A 168 8.42 -18.95 11.61
C ASN A 168 8.34 -17.82 12.65
N ILE A 169 9.15 -17.88 13.70
CA ILE A 169 9.23 -16.79 14.69
C ILE A 169 9.75 -15.50 14.05
N MET A 170 10.80 -15.62 13.24
CA MET A 170 11.30 -14.49 12.44
C MET A 170 10.22 -13.89 11.52
N SER A 171 9.39 -14.76 10.91
CA SER A 171 8.26 -14.33 10.09
C SER A 171 7.25 -13.50 10.88
N TYR A 172 6.92 -13.86 12.10
CA TYR A 172 6.03 -13.07 12.97
C TYR A 172 6.62 -11.71 13.30
N ILE A 173 7.92 -11.64 13.60
CA ILE A 173 8.59 -10.39 13.93
C ILE A 173 8.66 -9.47 12.71
N VAL A 174 9.10 -9.98 11.57
CA VAL A 174 9.12 -9.23 10.31
C VAL A 174 7.73 -8.73 9.96
N THR A 175 6.70 -9.56 10.14
CA THR A 175 5.31 -9.18 9.87
C THR A 175 4.80 -8.11 10.83
N SER A 176 5.17 -8.19 12.11
CA SER A 176 4.83 -7.19 13.12
C SER A 176 5.48 -5.85 12.82
N GLU A 177 6.77 -5.83 12.48
CA GLU A 177 7.50 -4.61 12.06
C GLU A 177 6.89 -4.01 10.78
N LEU A 178 6.58 -4.85 9.79
CA LEU A 178 5.89 -4.39 8.57
C LEU A 178 4.52 -3.80 8.87
N ASN A 179 3.78 -4.36 9.80
CA ASN A 179 2.51 -3.80 10.25
C ASN A 179 2.71 -2.49 11.00
N ALA A 180 3.73 -2.39 11.83
CA ALA A 180 4.09 -1.15 12.49
C ALA A 180 4.51 -0.08 11.46
N ILE A 181 5.35 -0.42 10.48
CA ILE A 181 5.72 0.45 9.36
C ILE A 181 4.48 0.83 8.53
N ARG A 182 3.58 -0.11 8.27
CA ARG A 182 2.32 0.16 7.55
C ARG A 182 1.38 1.03 8.38
N ARG A 183 1.23 0.76 9.68
CA ARG A 183 0.45 1.62 10.58
C ARG A 183 1.04 3.02 10.65
N ARG A 184 2.35 3.15 10.76
CA ARG A 184 3.04 4.45 10.67
C ARG A 184 2.95 5.03 9.26
N LYS A 185 3.13 4.25 8.21
CA LYS A 185 2.87 4.69 6.83
C LYS A 185 1.38 4.91 6.56
N HIS A 186 0.46 4.21 7.21
CA HIS A 186 -0.96 4.57 7.22
C HIS A 186 -1.23 5.80 8.07
N ILE A 187 -0.57 5.97 9.17
CA ILE A 187 -0.56 7.21 9.94
C ILE A 187 0.22 8.26 9.15
N SER A 188 1.33 7.97 8.52
CA SER A 188 2.17 8.84 7.70
C SER A 188 1.77 8.89 6.22
N ARG A 189 1.06 7.93 5.65
CA ARG A 189 0.32 8.03 4.38
C ARG A 189 -0.98 8.80 4.56
N LYS A 190 -1.43 8.86 5.79
CA LYS A 190 -2.44 9.81 6.26
C LYS A 190 -1.83 11.16 6.60
N THR A 191 -0.51 11.27 6.73
CA THR A 191 0.29 12.48 6.85
C THR A 191 1.41 12.39 5.83
N VAL A 192 1.09 12.52 4.55
CA VAL A 192 2.09 12.73 3.51
C VAL A 192 3.01 13.85 3.97
N ASP A 193 4.26 13.51 4.31
CA ASP A 193 5.37 14.41 4.70
C ASP A 193 5.00 15.77 5.34
N TYR A 194 3.78 15.87 5.84
CA TYR A 194 3.27 17.01 6.54
C TYR A 194 3.25 16.68 8.03
N GLU A 195 4.43 16.69 8.65
CA GLU A 195 4.47 16.98 10.07
C GLU A 195 3.90 18.40 10.22
N PRO A 196 2.83 18.60 11.00
CA PRO A 196 2.36 19.94 11.27
C PRO A 196 3.50 20.71 11.92
N LYS A 197 4.24 21.50 11.12
CA LYS A 197 5.36 22.33 11.61
C LYS A 197 4.92 23.39 12.61
N ASN A 198 3.60 23.56 12.74
CA ASN A 198 2.97 24.47 13.69
C ASN A 198 1.79 23.81 14.38
N TYR A 199 1.69 23.97 15.68
CA TYR A 199 0.66 23.41 16.58
C TYR A 199 -0.78 23.86 16.28
N ASN A 200 -1.01 24.70 15.26
CA ASN A 200 -2.30 25.30 14.88
C ASN A 200 -2.88 24.72 13.59
N GLU A 201 -2.37 23.61 13.06
CA GLU A 201 -2.84 23.07 11.80
C GLU A 201 -3.84 21.95 11.98
N VAL A 202 -4.98 22.11 11.31
CA VAL A 202 -6.03 21.11 11.20
C VAL A 202 -5.92 20.44 9.85
N GLN A 203 -6.05 19.12 9.78
CA GLN A 203 -6.12 18.42 8.52
C GLN A 203 -7.54 17.91 8.29
N ILE A 204 -8.13 18.27 7.18
CA ILE A 204 -9.39 17.72 6.69
C ILE A 204 -9.04 16.74 5.57
N ARG A 205 -9.42 15.48 5.75
CA ARG A 205 -9.23 14.41 4.78
C ARG A 205 -10.54 14.06 4.17
N LEU A 206 -10.58 14.14 2.85
CA LEU A 206 -11.75 13.89 2.02
C LEU A 206 -11.60 12.64 1.15
N PHE A 207 -10.37 12.10 1.00
CA PHE A 207 -10.18 10.80 0.35
C PHE A 207 -10.38 9.66 1.35
N GLY A 208 -11.12 8.62 0.92
CA GLY A 208 -11.57 7.53 1.77
C GLY A 208 -12.67 8.01 2.76
N ASP A 209 -12.68 7.43 3.96
CA ASP A 209 -13.53 7.91 5.04
C ASP A 209 -13.10 9.29 5.53
N MET A 210 -14.03 10.23 5.53
CA MET A 210 -13.75 11.59 6.00
C MET A 210 -13.20 11.60 7.43
N LYS A 211 -12.13 12.39 7.65
CA LYS A 211 -11.52 12.60 8.96
C LYS A 211 -11.08 14.05 9.15
N ILE A 212 -11.19 14.51 10.38
CA ILE A 212 -10.62 15.78 10.81
C ILE A 212 -9.56 15.47 11.86
N ILE A 213 -8.32 15.79 11.55
CA ILE A 213 -7.18 15.46 12.40
C ILE A 213 -6.69 16.75 13.03
N GLY A 214 -6.69 16.76 14.34
CA GLY A 214 -6.09 17.77 15.16
C GLY A 214 -4.83 17.26 15.87
N LYS A 215 -4.25 18.07 16.76
CA LYS A 215 -3.04 17.73 17.51
C LYS A 215 -3.21 16.47 18.36
N ASP A 216 -4.30 16.41 19.13
CA ASP A 216 -4.49 15.38 20.15
C ASP A 216 -5.66 14.41 19.86
N LEU A 217 -6.49 14.72 18.88
CA LEU A 217 -7.67 13.93 18.57
C LEU A 217 -7.97 13.91 17.06
N THR A 218 -8.47 12.75 16.62
CA THR A 218 -9.00 12.57 15.26
C THR A 218 -10.49 12.34 15.36
N LEU A 219 -11.30 13.21 14.72
CA LEU A 219 -12.72 12.96 14.51
C LEU A 219 -12.90 12.14 13.23
N SER A 220 -13.49 10.97 13.39
CA SER A 220 -13.81 10.05 12.29
C SER A 220 -15.28 10.18 11.86
N LYS A 221 -15.63 9.54 10.73
CA LYS A 221 -16.99 9.50 10.18
C LYS A 221 -18.07 9.22 11.23
N GLY A 222 -17.89 8.19 12.07
CA GLY A 222 -18.88 7.81 13.09
C GLY A 222 -19.11 8.85 14.18
N GLU A 223 -18.25 9.85 14.27
CA GLU A 223 -18.29 10.88 15.28
C GLU A 223 -18.85 12.21 14.76
N ILE A 224 -18.96 12.37 13.45
CA ILE A 224 -19.45 13.58 12.78
C ILE A 224 -20.77 13.24 12.08
N ALA A 225 -21.83 13.97 12.39
CA ALA A 225 -23.11 13.79 11.73
C ALA A 225 -22.99 14.03 10.21
N GLU A 226 -23.70 13.23 9.42
CA GLU A 226 -23.62 13.25 7.95
C GLU A 226 -23.81 14.64 7.34
N PRO A 227 -24.83 15.45 7.72
CA PRO A 227 -24.96 16.81 7.16
C PRO A 227 -23.77 17.72 7.51
N ILE A 228 -23.12 17.50 8.65
CA ILE A 228 -21.93 18.26 9.04
C ILE A 228 -20.72 17.83 8.24
N ARG A 229 -20.59 16.54 7.91
CA ARG A 229 -19.54 16.05 7.01
C ARG A 229 -19.66 16.70 5.63
N PHE A 230 -20.88 16.74 5.10
CA PHE A 230 -21.17 17.46 3.86
C PHE A 230 -20.80 18.93 3.95
N LEU A 231 -21.25 19.64 4.98
CA LEU A 231 -20.94 21.06 5.18
C LEU A 231 -19.43 21.29 5.22
N ILE A 232 -18.70 20.50 5.97
CA ILE A 232 -17.23 20.64 6.08
C ILE A 232 -16.55 20.35 4.74
N ALA A 233 -16.97 19.30 4.01
CA ALA A 233 -16.45 19.00 2.70
C ALA A 233 -16.70 20.14 1.70
N TYR A 234 -17.91 20.69 1.69
CA TYR A 234 -18.24 21.82 0.85
C TYR A 234 -17.38 23.06 1.16
N LEU A 235 -17.25 23.40 2.44
CA LEU A 235 -16.45 24.54 2.88
C LEU A 235 -14.94 24.31 2.62
N ALA A 236 -14.46 23.10 2.78
CA ALA A 236 -13.07 22.73 2.52
C ALA A 236 -12.72 22.86 1.03
N MET A 237 -13.66 22.50 0.14
CA MET A 237 -13.49 22.65 -1.31
C MET A 237 -13.76 24.06 -1.81
N ASN A 238 -14.31 24.96 -0.97
CA ASN A 238 -14.61 26.35 -1.26
C ASN A 238 -13.97 27.28 -0.21
N PRO A 239 -12.64 27.32 -0.10
CA PRO A 239 -11.97 28.07 0.96
C PRO A 239 -12.32 29.58 0.88
N GLY A 240 -12.59 30.17 2.04
CA GLY A 240 -12.96 31.59 2.15
C GLY A 240 -14.39 31.93 1.74
N LYS A 241 -15.20 30.96 1.30
CA LYS A 241 -16.61 31.20 0.98
C LYS A 241 -17.50 30.83 2.16
N ALA A 242 -18.48 31.69 2.45
CA ALA A 242 -19.55 31.40 3.38
C ALA A 242 -20.77 30.82 2.63
N ILE A 243 -21.55 29.98 3.30
CA ILE A 243 -22.78 29.39 2.78
C ILE A 243 -23.92 29.54 3.77
N CYS A 244 -25.08 30.04 3.32
CA CYS A 244 -26.26 30.16 4.16
C CYS A 244 -27.05 28.84 4.27
N PRO A 245 -27.89 28.68 5.30
CA PRO A 245 -28.68 27.45 5.51
C PRO A 245 -29.60 27.09 4.33
N GLU A 246 -30.14 28.08 3.62
CA GLU A 246 -31.01 27.87 2.47
C GLU A 246 -30.25 27.24 1.31
N GLN A 247 -29.08 27.77 0.96
CA GLN A 247 -28.21 27.21 -0.07
C GLN A 247 -27.71 25.83 0.32
N LEU A 248 -27.44 25.60 1.62
CA LEU A 248 -27.05 24.28 2.12
C LEU A 248 -28.15 23.24 1.90
N ASN A 249 -29.42 23.58 2.14
CA ASN A 249 -30.54 22.67 1.89
C ASN A 249 -30.67 22.33 0.40
N GLU A 250 -30.47 23.29 -0.48
CA GLU A 250 -30.51 23.07 -1.94
C GLU A 250 -29.39 22.11 -2.37
N LEU A 251 -28.16 22.36 -1.91
CA LEU A 251 -26.99 21.54 -2.27
C LEU A 251 -26.99 20.17 -1.60
N TYR A 252 -27.52 20.06 -0.38
CA TYR A 252 -27.61 18.81 0.34
C TYR A 252 -28.70 17.88 -0.22
N GLY A 253 -29.70 18.45 -0.90
CA GLY A 253 -30.81 17.72 -1.51
C GLY A 253 -31.94 17.39 -0.53
N GLU A 254 -31.79 17.67 0.75
CA GLU A 254 -32.79 17.44 1.79
C GLU A 254 -32.95 18.66 2.70
N LYS A 255 -34.18 18.90 3.18
CA LYS A 255 -34.44 20.00 4.11
C LYS A 255 -34.04 19.62 5.54
N ILE A 256 -32.92 20.15 5.98
CA ILE A 256 -32.46 20.04 7.37
C ILE A 256 -33.22 21.03 8.25
N CYS A 257 -33.92 20.52 9.26
CA CYS A 257 -34.76 21.35 10.16
C CYS A 257 -33.93 22.41 10.92
N SER A 258 -32.69 22.14 11.27
CA SER A 258 -31.85 23.06 12.02
C SER A 258 -30.35 22.83 11.84
N TRP A 259 -29.78 23.46 10.84
CA TRP A 259 -28.32 23.57 10.68
C TRP A 259 -27.65 24.18 11.91
N LYS A 260 -28.28 25.17 12.54
CA LYS A 260 -27.78 25.82 13.76
C LYS A 260 -27.53 24.80 14.89
N ASN A 261 -28.45 23.87 15.10
CA ASN A 261 -28.32 22.85 16.14
C ASN A 261 -27.22 21.83 15.81
N LEU A 262 -27.09 21.45 14.54
CA LEU A 262 -26.06 20.51 14.10
C LEU A 262 -24.65 21.14 14.24
N VAL A 263 -24.50 22.36 13.78
CA VAL A 263 -23.23 23.11 13.91
C VAL A 263 -22.89 23.34 15.39
N TYR A 264 -23.88 23.67 16.22
CA TYR A 264 -23.65 23.82 17.65
C TYR A 264 -23.16 22.51 18.31
N LYS A 265 -23.80 21.38 18.01
CA LYS A 265 -23.37 20.07 18.50
C LYS A 265 -21.94 19.72 18.03
N PHE A 266 -21.65 20.00 16.77
CA PHE A 266 -20.30 19.79 16.23
C PHE A 266 -19.27 20.68 16.94
N ARG A 267 -19.56 21.97 17.14
CA ARG A 267 -18.69 22.91 17.86
C ARG A 267 -18.42 22.48 19.30
N THR A 268 -19.46 21.95 19.98
CA THR A 268 -19.30 21.39 21.33
C THR A 268 -18.34 20.21 21.33
N LYS A 269 -18.46 19.33 20.34
CA LYS A 269 -17.55 18.20 20.17
C LYS A 269 -16.14 18.66 19.76
N TRP A 270 -16.05 19.62 18.86
CA TRP A 270 -14.80 20.24 18.45
C TRP A 270 -14.02 20.88 19.60
N LYS A 271 -14.70 21.46 20.59
CA LYS A 271 -14.04 22.02 21.78
C LYS A 271 -13.22 21.00 22.56
N THR A 272 -13.52 19.70 22.44
CA THR A 272 -12.73 18.64 23.08
C THR A 272 -11.43 18.31 22.33
N VAL A 273 -11.28 18.79 21.08
CA VAL A 273 -10.14 18.56 20.18
C VAL A 273 -9.12 19.71 20.22
N ARG A 274 -9.11 20.48 21.26
CA ARG A 274 -8.41 21.77 21.36
C ARG A 274 -6.92 21.73 21.03
N PHE A 275 -6.49 22.69 20.22
CA PHE A 275 -5.10 23.01 19.95
C PHE A 275 -4.53 24.10 20.83
N LEU A 276 -5.36 24.98 21.35
CA LEU A 276 -4.97 26.15 22.15
C LEU A 276 -6.01 26.45 23.24
N ASP A 277 -5.55 26.98 24.35
CA ASP A 277 -6.37 27.53 25.42
C ASP A 277 -7.06 28.81 24.97
N GLY A 278 -8.29 28.70 24.43
CA GLY A 278 -9.09 29.85 24.02
C GLY A 278 -10.43 29.44 23.43
N GLU A 279 -11.50 30.17 23.74
CA GLU A 279 -12.86 29.87 23.22
C GLU A 279 -13.02 30.13 21.72
N GLU A 280 -12.04 30.74 21.06
CA GLU A 280 -12.16 31.32 19.72
C GLU A 280 -11.78 30.36 18.56
N ASN A 281 -11.24 29.19 18.85
CA ASN A 281 -10.76 28.26 17.81
C ASN A 281 -11.85 27.27 17.35
N GLN A 282 -12.92 27.77 16.78
CA GLN A 282 -13.95 26.94 16.13
C GLN A 282 -13.56 26.69 14.67
N LEU A 283 -13.63 25.43 14.25
CA LEU A 283 -13.36 25.05 12.85
C LEU A 283 -14.38 25.69 11.89
N ILE A 284 -15.66 25.68 12.27
CA ILE A 284 -16.74 26.33 11.53
C ILE A 284 -17.17 27.58 12.31
N ILE A 285 -17.07 28.74 11.70
CA ILE A 285 -17.58 30.00 12.25
C ILE A 285 -18.90 30.40 11.58
N THR A 286 -19.63 31.29 12.23
CA THR A 286 -20.86 31.91 11.68
C THR A 286 -20.55 33.37 11.34
N THR A 287 -20.85 33.75 10.12
CA THR A 287 -20.77 35.14 9.63
C THR A 287 -22.15 35.64 9.30
N ASP A 288 -22.24 36.91 8.89
CA ASP A 288 -23.45 37.52 8.33
C ASP A 288 -23.96 36.80 7.06
N ARG A 289 -23.06 36.09 6.36
CA ARG A 289 -23.38 35.38 5.11
C ARG A 289 -23.62 33.86 5.31
N GLY A 290 -23.50 33.35 6.55
CA GLY A 290 -23.73 31.96 6.86
C GLY A 290 -22.52 31.26 7.55
N TYR A 291 -22.32 29.99 7.26
CA TYR A 291 -21.21 29.21 7.80
C TYR A 291 -19.99 29.26 6.88
N MET A 292 -18.80 29.31 7.48
CA MET A 292 -17.52 29.18 6.76
C MET A 292 -16.47 28.50 7.63
N LEU A 293 -15.41 27.96 7.02
CA LEU A 293 -14.23 27.55 7.77
C LEU A 293 -13.54 28.78 8.35
N ASN A 294 -12.99 28.60 9.55
CA ASN A 294 -12.30 29.69 10.24
C ASN A 294 -11.03 30.11 9.47
N PRO A 295 -10.95 31.34 8.95
CA PRO A 295 -9.81 31.79 8.16
C PRO A 295 -8.54 32.00 8.99
N ASP A 296 -8.67 32.10 10.33
CA ASP A 296 -7.52 32.26 11.23
C ASP A 296 -6.85 30.92 11.55
N MET A 297 -7.46 29.81 11.13
CA MET A 297 -6.88 28.46 11.27
C MET A 297 -6.12 28.08 10.02
N LYS A 298 -4.94 27.51 10.20
CA LYS A 298 -4.25 26.81 9.11
C LYS A 298 -4.88 25.44 8.92
N ILE A 299 -5.59 25.29 7.82
CA ILE A 299 -6.32 24.07 7.49
C ILE A 299 -5.67 23.47 6.25
N PHE A 300 -5.18 22.24 6.39
CA PHE A 300 -4.74 21.42 5.28
C PHE A 300 -5.90 20.58 4.78
N VAL A 301 -6.16 20.61 3.47
CA VAL A 301 -7.18 19.77 2.81
C VAL A 301 -6.50 18.92 1.76
N ASP A 302 -6.57 17.59 1.90
CA ASP A 302 -5.91 16.63 1.00
C ASP A 302 -6.34 16.79 -0.45
N ALA A 303 -7.63 16.99 -0.70
CA ALA A 303 -8.17 17.19 -2.05
C ALA A 303 -7.67 18.49 -2.72
N ILE A 304 -7.49 19.57 -1.97
CA ILE A 304 -6.90 20.81 -2.49
C ILE A 304 -5.43 20.58 -2.82
N HIS A 305 -4.69 19.93 -1.92
CA HIS A 305 -3.27 19.64 -2.15
C HIS A 305 -3.04 18.74 -3.36
N VAL A 306 -3.89 17.74 -3.58
CA VAL A 306 -3.89 16.92 -4.79
C VAL A 306 -4.07 17.77 -6.04
N SER A 307 -4.98 18.74 -6.00
CA SER A 307 -5.20 19.66 -7.12
C SER A 307 -3.98 20.55 -7.42
N GLU A 308 -3.24 20.97 -6.39
CA GLU A 308 -1.98 21.71 -6.53
C GLU A 308 -0.87 20.81 -7.11
N MET A 309 -0.75 19.57 -6.63
CA MET A 309 0.21 18.60 -7.17
C MET A 309 -0.03 18.31 -8.65
N MET A 310 -1.30 18.23 -9.08
CA MET A 310 -1.64 18.02 -10.49
C MET A 310 -1.04 19.09 -11.39
N LYS A 311 -1.16 20.35 -11.00
CA LYS A 311 -0.57 21.48 -11.74
C LYS A 311 0.95 21.40 -11.79
N ALA A 312 1.59 21.10 -10.63
CA ALA A 312 3.03 20.97 -10.55
C ALA A 312 3.57 19.82 -11.44
N ILE A 313 2.83 18.70 -11.56
CA ILE A 313 3.18 17.59 -12.45
C ILE A 313 3.13 18.01 -13.92
N GLU A 314 2.10 18.80 -14.29
CA GLU A 314 1.92 19.28 -15.67
C GLU A 314 3.01 20.30 -16.07
N ASP A 315 3.41 21.15 -15.14
CA ASP A 315 4.42 22.17 -15.36
C ASP A 315 5.86 21.62 -15.38
N SER A 316 6.07 20.37 -14.94
CA SER A 316 7.41 19.80 -14.86
C SER A 316 7.89 19.26 -16.21
N GLY A 317 9.05 19.73 -16.70
CA GLY A 317 9.70 19.23 -17.92
C GLY A 317 10.66 18.06 -17.68
N ASP A 318 10.97 17.70 -16.43
CA ASP A 318 11.88 16.60 -16.09
C ASP A 318 11.12 15.30 -15.82
N ILE A 319 11.42 14.26 -16.61
CA ILE A 319 10.79 12.95 -16.52
C ILE A 319 11.00 12.30 -15.14
N ALA A 320 12.20 12.39 -14.58
CA ALA A 320 12.50 11.79 -13.29
C ALA A 320 11.71 12.49 -12.17
N ALA A 321 11.63 13.82 -12.21
CA ALA A 321 10.82 14.61 -11.29
C ALA A 321 9.32 14.31 -11.46
N GLN A 322 8.82 14.18 -12.70
CA GLN A 322 7.43 13.79 -12.95
C GLN A 322 7.10 12.42 -12.35
N ILE A 323 7.94 11.40 -12.56
CA ILE A 323 7.74 10.07 -11.99
C ILE A 323 7.68 10.15 -10.46
N GLU A 324 8.57 10.90 -9.82
CA GLU A 324 8.58 11.04 -8.36
C GLU A 324 7.33 11.77 -7.84
N MET A 325 6.89 12.83 -8.52
CA MET A 325 5.65 13.54 -8.19
C MET A 325 4.41 12.66 -8.39
N LEU A 326 4.35 11.88 -9.48
CA LEU A 326 3.25 10.94 -9.74
C LEU A 326 3.20 9.81 -8.71
N ARG A 327 4.34 9.35 -8.22
CA ARG A 327 4.41 8.40 -7.09
C ARG A 327 3.85 8.99 -5.81
N LYS A 328 4.21 10.23 -5.49
CA LYS A 328 3.64 10.96 -4.33
C LYS A 328 2.15 11.17 -4.49
N PHE A 329 1.71 11.57 -5.68
CA PHE A 329 0.30 11.73 -6.01
C PHE A 329 -0.49 10.42 -5.78
N MET A 330 0.00 9.26 -6.26
CA MET A 330 -0.65 7.97 -6.02
C MET A 330 -0.83 7.67 -4.52
N VAL A 331 0.14 8.07 -3.70
CA VAL A 331 0.08 7.85 -2.24
C VAL A 331 -1.00 8.68 -1.56
N MET A 332 -1.40 9.81 -2.15
CA MET A 332 -2.47 10.66 -1.62
C MET A 332 -3.85 10.05 -1.80
N PHE A 333 -4.03 9.20 -2.81
CA PHE A 333 -5.30 8.50 -3.07
C PHE A 333 -5.35 7.21 -2.26
N TYR A 334 -5.93 7.25 -1.08
CA TYR A 334 -6.15 6.07 -0.23
C TYR A 334 -7.61 5.60 -0.19
N GLY A 335 -8.44 6.11 -1.10
CA GLY A 335 -9.84 5.82 -1.31
C GLY A 335 -10.47 6.86 -2.23
N GLU A 336 -11.73 6.67 -2.61
CA GLU A 336 -12.48 7.67 -3.38
C GLU A 336 -12.76 8.92 -2.54
N PHE A 337 -13.09 10.03 -3.19
CA PHE A 337 -13.52 11.24 -2.50
C PHE A 337 -14.79 10.95 -1.68
N MET A 338 -14.73 11.10 -0.35
CA MET A 338 -15.81 10.79 0.57
C MET A 338 -16.44 9.40 0.32
N GLU A 339 -15.60 8.37 0.21
CA GLU A 339 -15.93 7.01 -0.27
C GLU A 339 -17.16 6.41 0.40
N SER A 340 -17.27 6.56 1.70
CA SER A 340 -18.33 5.94 2.48
C SER A 340 -19.62 6.75 2.59
N GLU A 341 -19.70 7.91 1.92
CA GLU A 341 -20.93 8.67 1.86
C GLU A 341 -21.84 8.09 0.77
N THR A 342 -22.98 7.61 1.21
CA THR A 342 -24.02 6.97 0.37
C THR A 342 -25.00 7.99 -0.23
N MET A 343 -24.79 9.27 0.04
CA MET A 343 -25.68 10.33 -0.43
C MET A 343 -25.65 10.43 -1.95
N ASP A 344 -26.82 10.41 -2.53
CA ASP A 344 -27.05 10.73 -3.93
C ASP A 344 -27.00 12.27 -4.11
N ASN A 345 -25.81 12.84 -3.79
CA ASN A 345 -25.56 14.26 -3.75
C ASN A 345 -24.68 14.66 -4.92
N GLN A 346 -25.19 15.57 -5.75
CA GLN A 346 -24.53 16.01 -6.97
C GLN A 346 -23.12 16.56 -6.70
N PHE A 347 -22.91 17.34 -5.65
CA PHE A 347 -21.59 17.88 -5.29
C PHE A 347 -20.58 16.74 -5.02
N ILE A 348 -20.97 15.76 -4.22
CA ILE A 348 -20.09 14.62 -3.89
C ILE A 348 -19.81 13.80 -5.14
N MET A 349 -20.83 13.51 -5.96
CA MET A 349 -20.68 12.74 -7.19
C MET A 349 -19.78 13.42 -8.22
N GLU A 350 -19.91 14.74 -8.39
CA GLU A 350 -19.04 15.52 -9.28
C GLU A 350 -17.56 15.43 -8.86
N TYR A 351 -17.26 15.59 -7.56
CA TYR A 351 -15.89 15.47 -7.07
C TYR A 351 -15.37 14.02 -7.08
N LYS A 352 -16.20 13.04 -6.78
CA LYS A 352 -15.85 11.62 -6.97
C LYS A 352 -15.43 11.35 -8.42
N SER A 353 -16.27 11.74 -9.37
CA SER A 353 -15.99 11.57 -10.81
C SER A 353 -14.72 12.30 -11.24
N LEU A 354 -14.57 13.57 -10.83
CA LEU A 354 -13.41 14.39 -11.15
C LEU A 354 -12.11 13.75 -10.66
N TYR A 355 -12.06 13.37 -9.39
CA TYR A 355 -10.85 12.81 -8.81
C TYR A 355 -10.55 11.40 -9.31
N THR A 356 -11.55 10.56 -9.53
CA THR A 356 -11.36 9.23 -10.10
C THR A 356 -10.79 9.32 -11.52
N THR A 357 -11.40 10.16 -12.38
CA THR A 357 -10.91 10.39 -13.75
C THR A 357 -9.48 10.93 -13.75
N THR A 358 -9.21 11.87 -12.86
CA THR A 358 -7.86 12.46 -12.72
C THR A 358 -6.85 11.42 -12.24
N PHE A 359 -7.20 10.62 -11.25
CA PHE A 359 -6.35 9.54 -10.76
C PHE A 359 -5.98 8.58 -11.88
N VAL A 360 -6.96 8.09 -12.63
CA VAL A 360 -6.74 7.17 -13.75
C VAL A 360 -5.82 7.79 -14.80
N ALA A 361 -6.04 9.04 -15.19
CA ALA A 361 -5.21 9.74 -16.17
C ALA A 361 -3.76 9.93 -15.70
N LYS A 362 -3.55 10.32 -14.43
CA LYS A 362 -2.20 10.49 -13.87
C LYS A 362 -1.48 9.17 -13.67
N MET A 363 -2.20 8.09 -13.34
CA MET A 363 -1.61 6.76 -13.24
C MET A 363 -1.27 6.19 -14.60
N ASP A 364 -2.09 6.42 -15.63
CA ASP A 364 -1.76 6.09 -17.02
C ASP A 364 -0.44 6.79 -17.43
N LYS A 365 -0.30 8.07 -17.13
CA LYS A 365 0.94 8.82 -17.38
C LYS A 365 2.15 8.26 -16.63
N LEU A 366 1.98 7.85 -15.37
CA LEU A 366 3.06 7.19 -14.61
C LEU A 366 3.54 5.92 -15.32
N LEU A 367 2.59 5.06 -15.75
CA LEU A 367 2.92 3.80 -16.42
C LEU A 367 3.56 4.04 -17.78
N GLU A 368 3.09 5.04 -18.54
CA GLU A 368 3.70 5.48 -19.79
C GLU A 368 5.18 5.88 -19.59
N LEU A 369 5.45 6.76 -18.61
CA LEU A 369 6.81 7.21 -18.32
C LEU A 369 7.71 6.07 -17.86
N LEU A 370 7.22 5.16 -17.02
CA LEU A 370 7.97 3.98 -16.61
C LEU A 370 8.26 3.04 -17.78
N TYR A 371 7.34 2.89 -18.70
CA TYR A 371 7.50 2.09 -19.90
C TYR A 371 8.56 2.70 -20.84
N SER A 372 8.49 4.01 -21.11
CA SER A 372 9.47 4.74 -21.92
C SER A 372 10.89 4.66 -21.35
N GLN A 373 11.02 4.63 -20.02
CA GLN A 373 12.29 4.45 -19.33
C GLN A 373 12.71 2.97 -19.19
N LYS A 374 12.01 2.04 -19.84
CA LYS A 374 12.23 0.58 -19.77
C LYS A 374 12.22 0.02 -18.34
N GLN A 375 11.53 0.70 -17.42
CA GLN A 375 11.37 0.28 -16.03
C GLN A 375 10.19 -0.70 -15.87
N PHE A 376 10.16 -1.78 -16.66
CA PHE A 376 9.01 -2.69 -16.77
C PHE A 376 8.63 -3.34 -15.44
N SER A 377 9.61 -3.76 -14.64
CA SER A 377 9.32 -4.36 -13.33
C SER A 377 8.73 -3.36 -12.35
N ALA A 378 9.15 -2.09 -12.38
CA ALA A 378 8.53 -1.04 -11.57
C ALA A 378 7.11 -0.76 -12.03
N LEU A 379 6.87 -0.71 -13.34
CA LEU A 379 5.55 -0.55 -13.95
C LEU A 379 4.59 -1.65 -13.47
N ILE A 380 5.02 -2.93 -13.52
CA ILE A 380 4.21 -4.05 -13.04
C ILE A 380 3.86 -3.87 -11.55
N GLY A 381 4.83 -3.49 -10.73
CA GLY A 381 4.59 -3.23 -9.31
C GLY A 381 3.56 -2.11 -9.07
N TYR A 382 3.69 -0.97 -9.77
CA TYR A 382 2.73 0.13 -9.66
C TYR A 382 1.36 -0.22 -10.24
N SER A 383 1.31 -0.96 -11.35
CA SER A 383 0.02 -1.43 -11.90
C SER A 383 -0.78 -2.25 -10.88
N MET A 384 -0.12 -3.08 -10.07
CA MET A 384 -0.78 -3.82 -8.99
C MET A 384 -1.35 -2.91 -7.90
N ASP A 385 -0.62 -1.87 -7.51
CA ASP A 385 -1.08 -0.95 -6.48
C ASP A 385 -2.21 -0.04 -7.00
N ILE A 386 -2.16 0.36 -8.27
CA ILE A 386 -3.23 1.14 -8.93
C ILE A 386 -4.53 0.33 -9.01
N LEU A 387 -4.45 -0.95 -9.43
CA LEU A 387 -5.63 -1.81 -9.55
C LEU A 387 -6.28 -2.15 -8.19
N LYS A 388 -5.58 -2.01 -7.08
CA LYS A 388 -6.18 -2.10 -5.74
C LYS A 388 -7.07 -0.89 -5.40
N ILE A 389 -6.78 0.27 -6.00
CA ILE A 389 -7.55 1.50 -5.80
C ILE A 389 -8.68 1.56 -6.84
N TYR A 390 -8.37 1.21 -8.09
CA TYR A 390 -9.32 1.22 -9.19
C TYR A 390 -9.10 0.01 -10.11
N SER A 391 -9.89 -1.04 -9.90
CA SER A 391 -9.77 -2.33 -10.58
C SER A 391 -10.24 -2.31 -12.04
N GLY A 392 -11.08 -1.35 -12.43
CA GLY A 392 -11.69 -1.25 -13.76
C GLY A 392 -10.89 -0.47 -14.80
N SER A 393 -9.57 -0.32 -14.67
CA SER A 393 -8.77 0.46 -15.60
C SER A 393 -8.21 -0.37 -16.75
N VAL A 394 -8.83 -0.33 -17.92
CA VAL A 394 -8.35 -0.95 -19.17
C VAL A 394 -6.90 -0.54 -19.47
N ASN A 395 -6.56 0.73 -19.31
CA ASN A 395 -5.21 1.24 -19.56
C ASN A 395 -4.15 0.55 -18.70
N VAL A 396 -4.44 0.35 -17.42
CA VAL A 396 -3.50 -0.29 -16.50
C VAL A 396 -3.23 -1.75 -16.88
N TYR A 397 -4.25 -2.47 -17.31
CA TYR A 397 -4.10 -3.82 -17.86
C TYR A 397 -3.28 -3.82 -19.15
N ALA A 398 -3.52 -2.86 -20.05
CA ALA A 398 -2.77 -2.74 -21.30
C ALA A 398 -1.26 -2.51 -21.04
N TRP A 399 -0.90 -1.55 -20.21
CA TRP A 399 0.49 -1.29 -19.84
C TRP A 399 1.17 -2.50 -19.21
N ARG A 400 0.44 -3.20 -18.35
CA ARG A 400 0.93 -4.40 -17.68
C ARG A 400 1.21 -5.53 -18.65
N ILE A 401 0.31 -5.79 -19.58
CA ILE A 401 0.48 -6.80 -20.64
C ILE A 401 1.66 -6.43 -21.53
N ALA A 402 1.77 -5.16 -21.94
CA ALA A 402 2.90 -4.67 -22.72
C ALA A 402 4.24 -4.86 -21.98
N ALA A 403 4.28 -4.58 -20.68
CA ALA A 403 5.47 -4.79 -19.87
C ALA A 403 5.85 -6.28 -19.75
N PHE A 404 4.88 -7.17 -19.54
CA PHE A 404 5.13 -8.61 -19.54
C PHE A 404 5.65 -9.11 -20.89
N ARG A 405 5.15 -8.56 -21.99
CA ARG A 405 5.63 -8.90 -23.33
C ARG A 405 7.10 -8.52 -23.54
N GLN A 406 7.51 -7.32 -23.07
CA GLN A 406 8.91 -6.88 -23.11
C GLN A 406 9.84 -7.76 -22.25
N LEU A 407 9.31 -8.35 -21.18
CA LEU A 407 10.05 -9.28 -20.32
C LEU A 407 9.98 -10.74 -20.80
N GLY A 408 9.26 -11.04 -21.89
CA GLY A 408 9.10 -12.40 -22.43
C GLY A 408 8.25 -13.32 -21.54
N GLN A 409 7.40 -12.76 -20.68
CA GLN A 409 6.61 -13.52 -19.68
C GLN A 409 5.22 -13.89 -20.20
N MET A 410 5.19 -14.80 -21.19
CA MET A 410 3.94 -15.16 -21.90
C MET A 410 2.84 -15.75 -21.01
N ASP A 411 3.20 -16.49 -19.97
CA ASP A 411 2.24 -17.07 -19.03
C ASP A 411 1.50 -15.98 -18.24
N LEU A 412 2.19 -14.89 -17.87
CA LEU A 412 1.60 -13.77 -17.15
C LEU A 412 0.70 -12.91 -18.05
N ILE A 413 1.03 -12.82 -19.34
CA ILE A 413 0.15 -12.19 -20.32
C ILE A 413 -1.19 -12.91 -20.34
N LYS A 414 -1.17 -14.25 -20.52
CA LYS A 414 -2.39 -15.07 -20.56
C LYS A 414 -3.24 -14.89 -19.28
N THR A 415 -2.61 -15.01 -18.13
CA THR A 415 -3.32 -14.86 -16.84
C THR A 415 -3.90 -13.45 -16.68
N THR A 416 -3.21 -12.43 -17.15
CA THR A 416 -3.69 -11.04 -17.09
C THR A 416 -4.89 -10.84 -18.01
N TYR A 417 -4.88 -11.44 -19.20
CA TYR A 417 -6.03 -11.45 -20.10
C TYR A 417 -7.24 -12.19 -19.53
N GLU A 418 -7.03 -13.36 -18.93
CA GLU A 418 -8.09 -14.12 -18.26
C GLU A 418 -8.71 -13.33 -17.11
N THR A 419 -7.90 -12.59 -16.36
CA THR A 419 -8.39 -11.71 -15.31
C THR A 419 -9.17 -10.53 -15.89
N ALA A 420 -8.66 -9.87 -16.91
CA ALA A 420 -9.33 -8.77 -17.60
C ALA A 420 -10.69 -9.20 -18.17
N SER A 421 -10.75 -10.35 -18.85
CA SER A 421 -11.99 -10.89 -19.41
C SER A 421 -13.06 -11.28 -18.38
N SER A 422 -12.67 -11.45 -17.11
CA SER A 422 -13.62 -11.66 -16.01
C SER A 422 -14.21 -10.37 -15.45
N ILE A 423 -13.63 -9.21 -15.79
CA ILE A 423 -13.97 -7.89 -15.24
C ILE A 423 -14.61 -7.03 -16.34
N PHE A 424 -14.09 -7.09 -17.55
CA PHE A 424 -14.45 -6.24 -18.68
C PHE A 424 -15.50 -6.87 -19.60
N ASP A 425 -16.34 -6.02 -20.16
CA ASP A 425 -17.26 -6.42 -21.22
C ASP A 425 -16.55 -6.53 -22.60
N GLU A 426 -17.30 -6.92 -23.66
CA GLU A 426 -16.72 -7.12 -24.98
C GLU A 426 -16.14 -5.84 -25.60
N ASP A 427 -16.72 -4.68 -25.32
CA ASP A 427 -16.26 -3.40 -25.87
C ASP A 427 -15.00 -2.92 -25.12
N GLU A 428 -14.95 -3.09 -23.81
CA GLU A 428 -13.76 -2.83 -23.00
C GLU A 428 -12.59 -3.76 -23.35
N MET A 429 -12.88 -5.04 -23.66
CA MET A 429 -11.85 -5.98 -24.15
C MET A 429 -11.29 -5.57 -25.52
N LYS A 430 -12.11 -5.06 -26.43
CA LYS A 430 -11.60 -4.49 -27.70
C LYS A 430 -10.72 -3.28 -27.46
N MET A 431 -11.14 -2.38 -26.55
CA MET A 431 -10.32 -1.23 -26.16
C MET A 431 -8.98 -1.65 -25.55
N LEU A 432 -8.96 -2.75 -24.79
CA LEU A 432 -7.74 -3.33 -24.24
C LEU A 432 -6.78 -3.76 -25.35
N ASP A 433 -7.27 -4.49 -26.32
CA ASP A 433 -6.47 -4.98 -27.47
C ASP A 433 -5.91 -3.81 -28.30
N GLU A 434 -6.75 -2.83 -28.66
CA GLU A 434 -6.33 -1.63 -29.37
C GLU A 434 -5.24 -0.84 -28.60
N LYS A 435 -5.40 -0.72 -27.28
CA LYS A 435 -4.43 -0.01 -26.44
C LYS A 435 -3.10 -0.76 -26.37
N ILE A 436 -3.11 -2.08 -26.26
CA ILE A 436 -1.88 -2.90 -26.29
C ILE A 436 -1.15 -2.72 -27.61
N ASP A 437 -1.84 -2.79 -28.75
CA ASP A 437 -1.24 -2.61 -30.05
C ASP A 437 -0.65 -1.20 -30.22
N ASN A 438 -1.34 -0.17 -29.75
CA ASN A 438 -0.82 1.19 -29.74
C ASN A 438 0.46 1.34 -28.90
N ILE A 439 0.51 0.75 -27.69
CA ILE A 439 1.71 0.79 -26.83
C ILE A 439 2.90 0.11 -27.53
N LEU A 440 2.66 -0.99 -28.19
CA LEU A 440 3.71 -1.78 -28.84
C LEU A 440 4.24 -1.11 -30.12
N THR A 441 3.41 -0.36 -30.84
CA THR A 441 3.84 0.41 -32.03
C THR A 441 4.70 1.62 -31.66
N ILE A 442 4.44 2.30 -30.57
CA ILE A 442 5.25 3.45 -30.07
C ILE A 442 6.70 3.03 -29.77
N THR A 443 6.97 1.75 -29.51
CA THR A 443 8.30 1.24 -29.13
C THR A 443 9.06 0.56 -30.26
N ALA A 444 8.48 0.51 -31.45
CA ALA A 444 9.14 -0.06 -32.64
C ALA A 444 10.00 0.98 -33.39
N ASP A 445 9.86 2.24 -33.09
CA ASP A 445 10.67 3.39 -33.53
C ASP A 445 11.71 3.79 -32.46
#